data_60b66ef6540ff947f956970a58717da8
#
_entry.id   60b66ef6540ff947f956970a58717da8
#
_cell.length_a   1.000
_cell.length_b   1.000
_cell.length_c   1.000
_cell.angle_alpha   90.00
_cell.angle_beta   90.00
_cell.angle_gamma   90.00
#
_symmetry.space_group_name_H-M   'P 1'
#
loop_
_entity.id
_entity.type
_entity.pdbx_description
1 polymer ?
#
loop_
_entity_poly.entity_id
_entity_poly.type
_entity_poly.pdbx_seq_one_letter_code
_entity_poly.pdbx_strand_id
1 'polypeptide(L)'
;MKITPLSDALQTPKRMEEHFTGAAHLRDLMPAPSPSAIFAAAVRFEAGARNHWHSHAGGQLLHVVEGEGWVQSRGQSPQRIRPGDIVTADPGEEHWHGAGGNGPMAHLAVAAGETYWLQESPPPPD
;
A
#
# COMPACT_ATOMS: atom_id res chain seq x y z
N MET A 1 -16.21 -0.64 19.51
CA MET A 1 -14.86 -1.04 19.05
C MET A 1 -14.93 -2.40 18.37
N LYS A 2 -14.06 -2.63 17.40
CA LYS A 2 -14.01 -3.89 16.66
C LYS A 2 -12.59 -4.44 16.74
N ILE A 3 -12.47 -5.72 17.04
CA ILE A 3 -11.18 -6.43 17.04
C ILE A 3 -11.14 -7.30 15.78
N THR A 4 -10.13 -7.11 14.95
CA THR A 4 -9.91 -7.92 13.75
C THR A 4 -8.57 -8.64 13.93
N PRO A 5 -8.57 -9.97 14.12
CA PRO A 5 -7.31 -10.71 14.14
C PRO A 5 -6.51 -10.49 12.87
N LEU A 6 -5.20 -10.44 12.95
CA LEU A 6 -4.36 -10.20 11.78
C LEU A 6 -4.63 -11.22 10.67
N SER A 7 -4.84 -12.48 11.03
CA SER A 7 -5.16 -13.52 10.04
C SER A 7 -6.44 -13.22 9.26
N ASP A 8 -7.44 -12.61 9.90
CA ASP A 8 -8.67 -12.19 9.22
C ASP A 8 -8.43 -10.94 8.39
N ALA A 9 -7.65 -9.99 8.91
CA ALA A 9 -7.31 -8.76 8.18
C ALA A 9 -6.61 -9.07 6.85
N LEU A 10 -5.81 -10.13 6.81
CA LEU A 10 -5.08 -10.53 5.61
C LEU A 10 -5.91 -11.35 4.62
N GLN A 11 -7.16 -11.64 4.93
CA GLN A 11 -8.15 -12.15 3.96
C GLN A 11 -8.63 -10.94 3.14
N THR A 12 -8.03 -10.72 1.98
CA THR A 12 -8.25 -9.51 1.16
C THR A 12 -9.13 -9.87 -0.04
N PRO A 13 -10.47 -9.76 0.09
CA PRO A 13 -11.40 -10.26 -0.92
C PRO A 13 -11.56 -9.37 -2.14
N LYS A 14 -11.30 -8.06 -2.03
CA LYS A 14 -11.60 -7.11 -3.08
C LYS A 14 -10.42 -6.92 -4.02
N ARG A 15 -10.56 -7.35 -5.28
CA ARG A 15 -9.55 -7.09 -6.30
C ARG A 15 -9.53 -5.60 -6.66
N MET A 16 -8.34 -5.03 -6.73
CA MET A 16 -8.14 -3.65 -7.14
C MET A 16 -8.09 -3.58 -8.66
N GLU A 17 -9.07 -2.89 -9.27
CA GLU A 17 -9.20 -2.81 -10.73
C GLU A 17 -8.51 -1.57 -11.32
N GLU A 18 -8.40 -0.50 -10.55
CA GLU A 18 -7.82 0.76 -11.00
C GLU A 18 -6.58 1.11 -10.18
N HIS A 19 -5.64 1.84 -10.79
CA HIS A 19 -4.47 2.41 -10.13
C HIS A 19 -3.43 1.39 -9.67
N PHE A 20 -3.54 0.14 -10.16
CA PHE A 20 -2.59 -0.93 -9.84
C PHE A 20 -2.15 -1.60 -11.13
N THR A 21 -0.90 -2.08 -11.14
CA THR A 21 -0.37 -2.97 -12.16
C THR A 21 -0.16 -4.33 -11.52
N GLY A 22 -0.63 -5.39 -12.18
CA GLY A 22 -0.63 -6.73 -11.60
C GLY A 22 -1.78 -6.94 -10.64
N ALA A 23 -1.82 -8.11 -10.01
CA ALA A 23 -2.94 -8.48 -9.14
C ALA A 23 -2.70 -8.01 -7.70
N ALA A 24 -3.62 -7.21 -7.21
CA ALA A 24 -3.62 -6.74 -5.82
C ALA A 24 -5.03 -6.82 -5.25
N HIS A 25 -5.11 -7.13 -3.98
CA HIS A 25 -6.39 -7.32 -3.29
C HIS A 25 -6.38 -6.55 -1.97
N LEU A 26 -7.56 -6.14 -1.53
CA LEU A 26 -7.73 -5.24 -0.40
C LEU A 26 -8.84 -5.71 0.53
N ARG A 27 -8.67 -5.44 1.81
CA ARG A 27 -9.73 -5.47 2.82
C ARG A 27 -9.75 -4.12 3.53
N ASP A 28 -10.90 -3.44 3.50
CA ASP A 28 -11.09 -2.23 4.31
C ASP A 28 -11.12 -2.62 5.79
N LEU A 29 -10.29 -1.97 6.59
CA LEU A 29 -10.26 -2.16 8.04
C LEU A 29 -10.95 -1.00 8.74
N MET A 30 -10.79 0.21 8.21
CA MET A 30 -11.44 1.40 8.72
C MET A 30 -11.70 2.33 7.53
N PRO A 31 -12.89 2.25 6.92
CA PRO A 31 -13.21 3.11 5.79
C PRO A 31 -13.42 4.56 6.25
N ALA A 32 -12.97 5.50 5.43
CA ALA A 32 -13.10 6.93 5.75
C ALA A 32 -14.57 7.37 5.62
N PRO A 33 -15.16 7.97 6.67
CA PRO A 33 -16.52 8.51 6.57
C PRO A 33 -16.57 9.82 5.78
N SER A 34 -15.43 10.43 5.52
CA SER A 34 -15.31 11.67 4.74
C SER A 34 -13.92 11.75 4.10
N PRO A 35 -13.73 12.59 3.06
CA PRO A 35 -12.42 12.69 2.39
C PRO A 35 -11.26 13.13 3.28
N SER A 36 -11.55 13.83 4.39
CA SER A 36 -10.51 14.29 5.31
C SER A 36 -10.23 13.33 6.46
N ALA A 37 -11.00 12.24 6.57
CA ALA A 37 -10.87 11.31 7.68
C ALA A 37 -9.72 10.33 7.45
N ILE A 38 -9.24 9.75 8.54
CA ILE A 38 -8.30 8.66 8.51
C ILE A 38 -8.99 7.39 7.99
N PHE A 39 -8.26 6.57 7.24
CA PHE A 39 -8.75 5.27 6.80
C PHE A 39 -7.62 4.24 6.88
N ALA A 40 -7.99 2.97 6.94
CA ALA A 40 -7.04 1.87 7.05
C ALA A 40 -7.51 0.68 6.22
N ALA A 41 -6.55 -0.03 5.65
CA ALA A 41 -6.80 -1.21 4.85
C ALA A 41 -5.64 -2.19 4.95
N ALA A 42 -5.92 -3.47 4.74
CA ALA A 42 -4.89 -4.45 4.44
C ALA A 42 -4.82 -4.62 2.92
N VAL A 43 -3.61 -4.64 2.38
CA VAL A 43 -3.40 -4.79 0.93
C VAL A 43 -2.40 -5.91 0.70
N ARG A 44 -2.77 -6.83 -0.20
CA ARG A 44 -1.91 -7.92 -0.63
C ARG A 44 -1.59 -7.73 -2.10
N PHE A 45 -0.31 -7.74 -2.42
CA PHE A 45 0.20 -7.66 -3.79
C PHE A 45 0.74 -9.04 -4.18
N GLU A 46 0.33 -9.56 -5.32
CA GLU A 46 0.99 -10.72 -5.89
C GLU A 46 2.38 -10.34 -6.42
N ALA A 47 3.20 -11.33 -6.73
CA ALA A 47 4.58 -11.08 -7.19
C ALA A 47 4.60 -10.05 -8.32
N GLY A 48 5.40 -9.01 -8.18
CA GLY A 48 5.56 -7.94 -9.16
C GLY A 48 4.43 -6.92 -9.21
N ALA A 49 3.33 -7.14 -8.51
CA ALA A 49 2.21 -6.19 -8.49
C ALA A 49 2.56 -4.96 -7.65
N ARG A 50 2.04 -3.82 -8.07
CA ARG A 50 2.33 -2.53 -7.44
C ARG A 50 1.24 -1.52 -7.73
N ASN A 51 1.14 -0.50 -6.90
CA ASN A 51 0.24 0.61 -7.22
C ASN A 51 0.94 1.66 -8.08
N HIS A 52 0.14 2.54 -8.68
CA HIS A 52 0.65 3.67 -9.44
C HIS A 52 1.25 4.72 -8.49
N TRP A 53 2.03 5.65 -9.04
CA TRP A 53 2.45 6.83 -8.31
C TRP A 53 1.23 7.51 -7.70
N HIS A 54 1.32 7.91 -6.45
CA HIS A 54 0.22 8.58 -5.76
C HIS A 54 0.73 9.35 -4.55
N SER A 55 -0.15 10.16 -4.00
CA SER A 55 0.12 10.87 -2.75
C SER A 55 -1.15 10.90 -1.89
N HIS A 56 -0.97 11.12 -0.61
CA HIS A 56 -2.07 11.28 0.35
C HIS A 56 -1.97 12.65 1.00
N ALA A 57 -3.07 13.39 0.99
CA ALA A 57 -3.08 14.76 1.51
C ALA A 57 -2.62 14.85 2.97
N GLY A 58 -2.92 13.85 3.78
CA GLY A 58 -2.55 13.80 5.20
C GLY A 58 -1.40 12.84 5.52
N GLY A 59 -0.74 12.28 4.49
CA GLY A 59 0.32 11.31 4.68
C GLY A 59 -0.15 9.88 4.82
N GLN A 60 0.81 8.95 4.90
CA GLN A 60 0.54 7.52 4.98
C GLN A 60 1.55 6.81 5.88
N LEU A 61 1.06 5.77 6.55
CA LEU A 61 1.90 4.81 7.28
C LEU A 61 1.60 3.42 6.75
N LEU A 62 2.65 2.65 6.44
CA LEU A 62 2.56 1.25 6.07
C LEU A 62 3.25 0.39 7.13
N HIS A 63 2.68 -0.76 7.42
CA HIS A 63 3.32 -1.79 8.23
C HIS A 63 3.38 -3.07 7.42
N VAL A 64 4.58 -3.47 7.02
CA VAL A 64 4.77 -4.71 6.25
C VAL A 64 4.59 -5.90 7.19
N VAL A 65 3.71 -6.82 6.83
CA VAL A 65 3.36 -7.97 7.69
C VAL A 65 3.73 -9.32 7.08
N GLU A 66 3.80 -9.42 5.74
CA GLU A 66 4.19 -10.65 5.02
C GLU A 66 4.96 -10.31 3.77
N GLY A 67 5.95 -11.15 3.44
CA GLY A 67 6.69 -11.06 2.19
C GLY A 67 7.56 -9.81 2.09
N GLU A 68 8.25 -9.67 0.97
CA GLU A 68 9.15 -8.56 0.73
C GLU A 68 8.68 -7.76 -0.48
N GLY A 69 8.98 -6.48 -0.47
CA GLY A 69 8.59 -5.60 -1.55
C GLY A 69 9.47 -4.37 -1.65
N TRP A 70 8.93 -3.36 -2.28
CA TRP A 70 9.64 -2.12 -2.59
C TRP A 70 8.74 -0.92 -2.35
N VAL A 71 9.38 0.19 -1.97
CA VAL A 71 8.77 1.52 -1.97
C VAL A 71 9.72 2.47 -2.67
N GLN A 72 9.17 3.50 -3.29
CA GLN A 72 9.98 4.54 -3.92
C GLN A 72 9.29 5.89 -3.79
N SER A 73 10.04 6.89 -3.30
CA SER A 73 9.63 8.29 -3.38
C SER A 73 10.10 8.89 -4.68
N ARG A 74 9.35 9.83 -5.22
CA ARG A 74 9.70 10.54 -6.45
C ARG A 74 11.07 11.17 -6.33
N GLY A 75 11.95 10.90 -7.29
CA GLY A 75 13.30 11.45 -7.30
C GLY A 75 14.32 10.68 -6.46
N GLN A 76 13.92 9.59 -5.83
CA GLN A 76 14.82 8.74 -5.04
C GLN A 76 14.88 7.34 -5.60
N SER A 77 15.86 6.56 -5.16
CA SER A 77 15.97 5.14 -5.54
C SER A 77 14.93 4.31 -4.79
N PRO A 78 14.44 3.21 -5.40
CA PRO A 78 13.60 2.26 -4.67
C PRO A 78 14.31 1.69 -3.46
N GLN A 79 13.55 1.45 -2.40
CA GLN A 79 14.06 0.84 -1.17
C GLN A 79 13.29 -0.44 -0.90
N ARG A 80 14.03 -1.50 -0.51
CA ARG A 80 13.41 -2.78 -0.14
C ARG A 80 12.76 -2.69 1.22
N ILE A 81 11.59 -3.30 1.33
CA ILE A 81 10.85 -3.41 2.60
C ILE A 81 10.61 -4.88 2.92
N ARG A 82 10.61 -5.20 4.22
CA ARG A 82 10.52 -6.56 4.77
C ARG A 82 9.50 -6.61 5.90
N PRO A 83 9.02 -7.80 6.26
CA PRO A 83 8.09 -7.93 7.40
C PRO A 83 8.62 -7.26 8.67
N GLY A 84 7.77 -6.48 9.31
CA GLY A 84 8.11 -5.69 10.49
C GLY A 84 8.49 -4.24 10.18
N ASP A 85 8.83 -3.92 8.93
CA ASP A 85 9.18 -2.54 8.58
C ASP A 85 7.97 -1.61 8.66
N ILE A 86 8.22 -0.42 9.15
CA ILE A 86 7.25 0.67 9.14
C ILE A 86 7.75 1.70 8.12
N VAL A 87 6.88 2.06 7.18
CA VAL A 87 7.18 3.07 6.17
C VAL A 87 6.26 4.25 6.39
N THR A 88 6.79 5.45 6.37
CA THR A 88 5.97 6.65 6.45
C THR A 88 6.22 7.54 5.24
N ALA A 89 5.15 8.06 4.67
CA ALA A 89 5.17 9.06 3.61
C ALA A 89 4.55 10.33 4.13
N ASP A 90 5.23 11.46 3.91
CA ASP A 90 4.76 12.77 4.34
C ASP A 90 3.50 13.20 3.57
N PRO A 91 2.71 14.14 4.11
CA PRO A 91 1.61 14.72 3.34
C PRO A 91 2.09 15.21 1.97
N GLY A 92 1.41 14.74 0.91
CA GLY A 92 1.73 15.13 -0.46
C GLY A 92 2.94 14.45 -1.08
N GLU A 93 3.65 13.60 -0.37
CA GLU A 93 4.81 12.89 -0.89
C GLU A 93 4.39 11.88 -1.96
N GLU A 94 4.87 12.06 -3.20
CA GLU A 94 4.58 11.15 -4.30
C GLU A 94 5.42 9.89 -4.17
N HIS A 95 4.75 8.74 -4.18
CA HIS A 95 5.41 7.45 -3.97
C HIS A 95 4.59 6.32 -4.57
N TRP A 96 5.18 5.13 -4.61
CA TRP A 96 4.50 3.87 -4.91
C TRP A 96 5.07 2.76 -4.04
N HIS A 97 4.33 1.67 -3.91
CA HIS A 97 4.77 0.47 -3.22
C HIS A 97 4.17 -0.77 -3.86
N GLY A 98 4.82 -1.91 -3.61
CA GLY A 98 4.38 -3.17 -4.19
C GLY A 98 5.28 -4.32 -3.81
N ALA A 99 4.92 -5.52 -4.31
CA ALA A 99 5.70 -6.74 -4.10
C ALA A 99 6.92 -6.78 -5.02
N GLY A 100 7.98 -7.45 -4.58
CA GLY A 100 9.06 -7.83 -5.46
C GLY A 100 8.66 -8.96 -6.40
N GLY A 101 9.52 -9.30 -7.36
CA GLY A 101 9.25 -10.35 -8.33
C GLY A 101 9.28 -11.77 -7.77
N ASN A 102 9.79 -11.96 -6.54
CA ASN A 102 10.01 -13.29 -5.98
C ASN A 102 8.84 -13.86 -5.19
N GLY A 103 7.80 -13.08 -4.95
CA GLY A 103 6.64 -13.56 -4.21
C GLY A 103 5.71 -12.44 -3.78
N PRO A 104 4.59 -12.78 -3.14
CA PRO A 104 3.62 -11.78 -2.70
C PRO A 104 4.12 -11.00 -1.48
N MET A 105 3.54 -9.82 -1.29
CA MET A 105 3.78 -9.00 -0.11
C MET A 105 2.46 -8.44 0.39
N ALA A 106 2.30 -8.38 1.71
CA ALA A 106 1.12 -7.77 2.32
C ALA A 106 1.55 -6.75 3.36
N HIS A 107 0.81 -5.63 3.41
CA HIS A 107 1.00 -4.62 4.43
C HIS A 107 -0.34 -4.10 4.93
N LEU A 108 -0.33 -3.54 6.13
CA LEU A 108 -1.39 -2.68 6.62
C LEU A 108 -1.07 -1.26 6.18
N ALA A 109 -2.09 -0.52 5.77
CA ALA A 109 -1.95 0.86 5.34
C ALA A 109 -2.90 1.75 6.13
N VAL A 110 -2.39 2.86 6.64
CA VAL A 110 -3.18 3.90 7.28
C VAL A 110 -2.86 5.20 6.56
N ALA A 111 -3.87 5.92 6.14
CA ALA A 111 -3.68 7.20 5.45
C ALA A 111 -4.78 8.17 5.86
N ALA A 112 -4.57 9.44 5.55
CA ALA A 112 -5.54 10.48 5.85
C ALA A 112 -5.68 11.42 4.66
N GLY A 113 -6.89 11.96 4.48
CA GLY A 113 -7.19 12.90 3.42
C GLY A 113 -7.38 12.21 2.07
N GLU A 114 -7.48 13.04 1.03
CA GLU A 114 -7.68 12.53 -0.32
C GLU A 114 -6.41 11.86 -0.86
N THR A 115 -6.62 10.82 -1.69
CA THR A 115 -5.56 10.16 -2.43
C THR A 115 -5.55 10.72 -3.85
N TYR A 116 -4.37 11.16 -4.31
CA TYR A 116 -4.18 11.69 -5.67
C TYR A 116 -3.40 10.66 -6.48
N TRP A 117 -4.08 10.03 -7.43
CA TRP A 117 -3.49 9.02 -8.30
C TRP A 117 -2.81 9.67 -9.50
N LEU A 118 -1.61 9.20 -9.83
CA LEU A 118 -0.78 9.71 -10.92
C LEU A 118 -0.50 8.57 -11.91
N GLN A 119 0.60 8.67 -12.65
CA GLN A 119 0.91 7.69 -13.69
C GLN A 119 1.36 6.34 -13.14
N GLU A 120 1.37 5.34 -14.01
CA GLU A 120 1.86 4.01 -13.69
C GLU A 120 3.30 4.06 -13.17
N SER A 121 3.58 3.27 -12.14
CA SER A 121 4.90 3.16 -11.55
C SER A 121 5.78 2.17 -12.34
N PRO A 122 7.10 2.27 -12.23
CA PRO A 122 7.99 1.34 -12.91
C PRO A 122 7.92 -0.06 -12.31
N PRO A 123 8.36 -1.09 -13.05
CA PRO A 123 8.52 -2.42 -12.47
C PRO A 123 9.47 -2.36 -11.26
N PRO A 124 9.22 -3.17 -10.21
CA PRO A 124 10.15 -3.25 -9.09
C PRO A 124 11.50 -3.80 -9.56
N PRO A 125 12.59 -3.49 -8.83
CA PRO A 125 13.93 -3.94 -9.23
C PRO A 125 14.09 -5.45 -9.35
N ASP A 126 13.35 -6.24 -8.54
CA ASP A 126 13.37 -7.71 -8.64
C ASP A 126 12.12 -8.36 -8.03
#